data_fda06f29c1a2ca36f76cb798046ebbd8
#
_entry.id   fda06f29c1a2ca36f76cb798046ebbd8
#
_cell.length_a   1.000
_cell.length_b   1.000
_cell.length_c   1.000
_cell.angle_alpha   90.00
_cell.angle_beta   90.00
_cell.angle_gamma   90.00
#
_symmetry.space_group_name_H-M   'P 1'
#
loop_
_entity.id
_entity.type
_entity.pdbx_description
1 polymer ?
#
loop_
_entity_poly.entity_id
_entity_poly.type
_entity_poly.pdbx_seq_one_letter_code
_entity_poly.pdbx_strand_id
1 'polypeptide(L)'
;RVAMMTLRAAGVIIDLPGWHSAANKRSVSAAKSLLLDTGLTAQNVGFSAGEIDIPRSRTYFRQLLEQFVVQQLVTQQTWSATSFRLRHFRTRDGATVGVVVELVDGRVVLIDVTTNTQPTIEDFATMERLRQVLGDQVIAGVILHTGMHSRRYRDWQYLLPITTLWEHR
;
A
#
# COMPACT_ATOMS: atom_id res chain seq x y z
N ARG A 1 11.29 -11.01 -21.64
CA ARG A 1 12.29 -10.32 -20.79
C ARG A 1 12.56 -8.89 -21.28
N VAL A 2 12.86 -8.70 -22.57
CA VAL A 2 13.19 -7.37 -23.15
C VAL A 2 12.03 -6.38 -22.95
N ALA A 3 10.79 -6.76 -23.29
CA ALA A 3 9.60 -5.89 -23.13
C ALA A 3 9.40 -5.38 -21.71
N MET A 4 9.58 -6.23 -20.69
CA MET A 4 9.47 -5.82 -19.28
C MET A 4 10.57 -4.82 -18.86
N MET A 5 11.78 -4.98 -19.38
CA MET A 5 12.87 -4.03 -19.14
C MET A 5 12.58 -2.68 -19.79
N THR A 6 12.05 -2.69 -21.01
CA THR A 6 11.66 -1.46 -21.72
C THR A 6 10.54 -0.72 -20.96
N LEU A 7 9.52 -1.43 -20.49
CA LEU A 7 8.42 -0.82 -19.72
C LEU A 7 8.88 -0.24 -18.38
N ARG A 8 9.86 -0.87 -17.73
CA ARG A 8 10.50 -0.29 -16.51
C ARG A 8 11.31 0.95 -16.85
N ALA A 9 12.14 0.89 -17.89
CA ALA A 9 12.94 2.05 -18.34
C ALA A 9 12.08 3.24 -18.76
N ALA A 10 10.90 2.96 -19.33
CA ALA A 10 9.91 3.98 -19.69
C ALA A 10 9.07 4.48 -18.51
N GLY A 11 9.27 3.96 -17.29
CA GLY A 11 8.48 4.35 -16.11
C GLY A 11 7.03 3.86 -16.13
N VAL A 12 6.67 2.94 -17.01
CA VAL A 12 5.32 2.35 -17.08
C VAL A 12 5.12 1.31 -15.99
N ILE A 13 6.19 0.62 -15.60
CA ILE A 13 6.20 -0.35 -14.50
C ILE A 13 7.14 0.15 -13.43
N ILE A 14 6.67 0.11 -12.18
CA ILE A 14 7.48 0.30 -10.99
C ILE A 14 7.57 -1.02 -10.21
N ASP A 15 8.70 -1.22 -9.57
CA ASP A 15 8.89 -2.33 -8.65
C ASP A 15 8.95 -1.80 -7.22
N LEU A 16 8.08 -2.34 -6.35
CA LEU A 16 8.20 -2.18 -4.91
C LEU A 16 9.06 -3.32 -4.38
N PRO A 17 10.27 -3.05 -3.89
CA PRO A 17 11.09 -4.08 -3.27
C PRO A 17 10.43 -4.63 -2.01
N GLY A 18 10.70 -5.91 -1.70
CA GLY A 18 10.30 -6.48 -0.43
C GLY A 18 10.97 -5.74 0.74
N TRP A 19 10.21 -5.42 1.77
CA TRP A 19 10.74 -4.86 3.00
C TRP A 19 11.24 -5.96 3.93
N HIS A 20 12.44 -5.77 4.46
CA HIS A 20 13.08 -6.68 5.38
C HIS A 20 13.60 -5.94 6.60
N SER A 21 13.41 -6.52 7.77
CA SER A 21 14.03 -6.09 9.00
C SER A 21 14.86 -7.23 9.57
N ALA A 22 15.95 -6.91 10.24
CA ALA A 22 16.77 -7.91 10.96
C ALA A 22 15.94 -8.72 11.96
N ALA A 23 14.90 -8.12 12.53
CA ALA A 23 13.97 -8.75 13.46
C ALA A 23 12.92 -9.65 12.77
N ASN A 24 12.70 -9.49 11.45
CA ASN A 24 11.68 -10.27 10.71
C ASN A 24 12.30 -11.06 9.55
N LYS A 25 12.84 -12.24 9.86
CA LYS A 25 13.48 -13.16 8.90
C LYS A 25 12.50 -13.92 7.99
N ARG A 26 11.18 -13.77 8.17
CA ARG A 26 10.13 -14.50 7.42
C ARG A 26 9.65 -13.77 6.18
N SER A 27 10.08 -12.54 5.95
CA SER A 27 9.67 -11.73 4.80
C SER A 27 10.19 -12.29 3.47
N VAL A 28 9.40 -12.10 2.40
CA VAL A 28 9.74 -12.50 1.03
C VAL A 28 10.42 -11.34 0.31
N SER A 29 11.58 -11.61 -0.31
CA SER A 29 12.41 -10.58 -0.97
C SER A 29 11.96 -10.21 -2.38
N ALA A 30 11.09 -11.02 -3.01
CA ALA A 30 10.62 -10.76 -4.36
C ALA A 30 9.93 -9.40 -4.45
N ALA A 31 10.32 -8.58 -5.42
CA ALA A 31 9.67 -7.30 -5.66
C ALA A 31 8.25 -7.49 -6.22
N LYS A 32 7.36 -6.58 -5.87
CA LYS A 32 6.01 -6.47 -6.44
C LYS A 32 6.06 -5.47 -7.59
N SER A 33 5.80 -5.94 -8.82
CA SER A 33 5.72 -5.08 -10.01
C SER A 33 4.30 -4.55 -10.19
N LEU A 34 4.17 -3.25 -10.41
CA LEU A 34 2.90 -2.56 -10.60
C LEU A 34 2.98 -1.70 -11.87
N LEU A 35 1.89 -1.64 -12.64
CA LEU A 35 1.72 -0.62 -13.67
C LEU A 35 1.46 0.73 -12.98
N LEU A 36 2.08 1.82 -13.45
CA LEU A 36 1.85 3.14 -12.87
C LEU A 36 0.49 3.72 -13.23
N ASP A 37 -0.06 3.34 -14.38
CA ASP A 37 -1.37 3.80 -14.84
C ASP A 37 -2.47 2.82 -14.41
N THR A 38 -3.32 3.24 -13.47
CA THR A 38 -4.45 2.45 -12.99
C THR A 38 -5.57 2.31 -14.02
N GLY A 39 -5.75 3.31 -14.90
CA GLY A 39 -6.72 3.26 -15.99
C GLY A 39 -6.35 2.20 -17.01
N LEU A 40 -5.08 2.18 -17.41
CA LEU A 40 -4.54 1.14 -18.30
C LEU A 40 -4.66 -0.26 -17.67
N THR A 41 -4.41 -0.37 -16.36
CA THR A 41 -4.57 -1.64 -15.65
C THR A 41 -6.04 -2.08 -15.66
N ALA A 42 -6.97 -1.20 -15.33
CA ALA A 42 -8.41 -1.48 -15.34
C ALA A 42 -8.87 -1.98 -16.73
N GLN A 43 -8.45 -1.28 -17.78
CA GLN A 43 -8.76 -1.67 -19.16
C GLN A 43 -8.22 -3.06 -19.52
N ASN A 44 -6.96 -3.36 -19.15
CA ASN A 44 -6.34 -4.66 -19.47
C ASN A 44 -7.02 -5.84 -18.75
N VAL A 45 -7.59 -5.63 -17.57
CA VAL A 45 -8.33 -6.67 -16.84
C VAL A 45 -9.84 -6.66 -17.14
N GLY A 46 -10.29 -5.76 -18.03
CA GLY A 46 -11.70 -5.62 -18.39
C GLY A 46 -12.57 -5.08 -17.25
N PHE A 47 -12.00 -4.35 -16.29
CA PHE A 47 -12.72 -3.79 -15.16
C PHE A 47 -13.35 -2.45 -15.53
N SER A 48 -14.64 -2.29 -15.26
CA SER A 48 -15.39 -1.07 -15.49
C SER A 48 -15.92 -0.46 -14.18
N ALA A 49 -16.20 0.84 -14.19
CA ALA A 49 -16.74 1.54 -13.02
C ALA A 49 -18.09 0.96 -12.54
N GLY A 50 -18.90 0.39 -13.44
CA GLY A 50 -20.16 -0.28 -13.09
C GLY A 50 -19.98 -1.59 -12.32
N GLU A 51 -18.76 -2.09 -12.19
CA GLU A 51 -18.47 -3.35 -11.49
C GLU A 51 -17.95 -3.17 -10.07
N ILE A 52 -17.81 -1.92 -9.60
CA ILE A 52 -17.26 -1.60 -8.27
C ILE A 52 -18.04 -2.29 -7.15
N ASP A 53 -19.37 -2.33 -7.26
CA ASP A 53 -20.25 -2.93 -6.24
C ASP A 53 -20.45 -4.44 -6.40
N ILE A 54 -19.90 -5.03 -7.46
CA ILE A 54 -20.05 -6.46 -7.70
C ILE A 54 -19.07 -7.25 -6.82
N PRO A 55 -19.53 -8.19 -5.97
CA PRO A 55 -18.66 -8.92 -5.03
C PRO A 55 -17.47 -9.61 -5.67
N ARG A 56 -17.65 -10.22 -6.86
CA ARG A 56 -16.58 -10.90 -7.60
C ARG A 56 -15.46 -9.95 -8.07
N SER A 57 -15.79 -8.67 -8.26
CA SER A 57 -14.86 -7.63 -8.74
C SER A 57 -14.11 -6.93 -7.62
N ARG A 58 -14.48 -7.15 -6.35
CA ARG A 58 -13.85 -6.50 -5.17
C ARG A 58 -12.35 -6.72 -5.10
N THR A 59 -11.87 -7.92 -5.44
CA THR A 59 -10.43 -8.21 -5.43
C THR A 59 -9.68 -7.36 -6.44
N TYR A 60 -10.20 -7.23 -7.65
CA TYR A 60 -9.61 -6.37 -8.69
C TYR A 60 -9.67 -4.90 -8.30
N PHE A 61 -10.81 -4.45 -7.79
CA PHE A 61 -10.96 -3.08 -7.33
C PHE A 61 -10.00 -2.74 -6.19
N ARG A 62 -9.83 -3.63 -5.21
CA ARG A 62 -8.83 -3.45 -4.15
C ARG A 62 -7.41 -3.35 -4.72
N GLN A 63 -7.05 -4.17 -5.70
CA GLN A 63 -5.74 -4.11 -6.35
C GLN A 63 -5.53 -2.80 -7.10
N LEU A 64 -6.54 -2.30 -7.81
CA LEU A 64 -6.49 -1.00 -8.48
C LEU A 64 -6.35 0.15 -7.48
N LEU A 65 -7.08 0.12 -6.36
CA LEU A 65 -6.94 1.11 -5.30
C LEU A 65 -5.54 1.09 -4.68
N GLU A 66 -4.98 -0.09 -4.40
CA GLU A 66 -3.63 -0.22 -3.88
C GLU A 66 -2.60 0.35 -4.87
N GLN A 67 -2.75 0.04 -6.15
CA GLN A 67 -1.91 0.57 -7.21
C GLN A 67 -2.02 2.11 -7.31
N PHE A 68 -3.23 2.65 -7.21
CA PHE A 68 -3.48 4.09 -7.18
C PHE A 68 -2.78 4.75 -5.99
N VAL A 69 -2.87 4.17 -4.79
CA VAL A 69 -2.17 4.66 -3.59
C VAL A 69 -0.66 4.69 -3.82
N VAL A 70 -0.09 3.62 -4.37
CA VAL A 70 1.35 3.57 -4.69
C VAL A 70 1.73 4.68 -5.67
N GLN A 71 0.93 4.89 -6.72
CA GLN A 71 1.15 5.96 -7.70
C GLN A 71 1.15 7.35 -7.03
N GLN A 72 0.19 7.62 -6.14
CA GLN A 72 0.13 8.87 -5.39
C GLN A 72 1.38 9.06 -4.51
N LEU A 73 1.80 8.03 -3.79
CA LEU A 73 2.99 8.08 -2.94
C LEU A 73 4.28 8.25 -3.74
N VAL A 74 4.42 7.61 -4.90
CA VAL A 74 5.54 7.82 -5.83
C VAL A 74 5.59 9.27 -6.29
N THR A 75 4.44 9.83 -6.65
CA THR A 75 4.34 11.26 -7.02
C THR A 75 4.76 12.15 -5.85
N GLN A 76 4.29 11.88 -4.64
CA GLN A 76 4.64 12.64 -3.44
C GLN A 76 6.14 12.57 -3.11
N GLN A 77 6.84 11.48 -3.41
CA GLN A 77 8.30 11.41 -3.23
C GLN A 77 9.05 12.50 -3.98
N THR A 78 8.52 13.01 -5.09
CA THR A 78 9.21 13.99 -5.92
C THR A 78 9.26 15.40 -5.31
N TRP A 79 8.35 15.71 -4.40
CA TRP A 79 8.22 17.04 -3.80
C TRP A 79 8.13 17.04 -2.26
N SER A 80 8.08 15.85 -1.63
CA SER A 80 8.04 15.76 -0.16
C SER A 80 9.31 16.29 0.48
N ALA A 81 9.15 17.09 1.53
CA ALA A 81 10.26 17.52 2.38
C ALA A 81 10.89 16.37 3.17
N THR A 82 10.14 15.28 3.37
CA THR A 82 10.62 14.07 4.05
C THR A 82 11.04 13.02 3.02
N SER A 83 12.31 12.63 3.07
CA SER A 83 12.80 11.55 2.22
C SER A 83 12.33 10.19 2.75
N PHE A 84 11.76 9.37 1.87
CA PHE A 84 11.31 8.02 2.19
C PHE A 84 11.48 7.07 1.01
N ARG A 85 11.41 5.76 1.29
CA ARG A 85 11.41 4.70 0.28
C ARG A 85 10.12 3.93 0.38
N LEU A 86 9.57 3.53 -0.78
CA LEU A 86 8.39 2.68 -0.86
C LEU A 86 8.81 1.23 -1.01
N ARG A 87 8.21 0.37 -0.21
CA ARG A 87 8.40 -1.07 -0.20
C ARG A 87 7.07 -1.77 0.02
N HIS A 88 7.04 -3.08 -0.07
CA HIS A 88 5.91 -3.89 0.37
C HIS A 88 6.38 -4.93 1.38
N PHE A 89 5.46 -5.45 2.17
CA PHE A 89 5.75 -6.53 3.10
C PHE A 89 4.88 -7.74 2.77
N ARG A 90 5.51 -8.91 2.73
CA ARG A 90 4.85 -10.20 2.58
C ARG A 90 5.64 -11.27 3.32
N THR A 91 4.93 -12.14 4.01
CA THR A 91 5.51 -13.35 4.64
C THR A 91 5.21 -14.58 3.79
N ARG A 92 5.92 -15.68 4.07
CA ARG A 92 5.70 -16.96 3.39
C ARG A 92 4.34 -17.59 3.72
N ASP A 93 3.79 -17.31 4.89
CA ASP A 93 2.48 -17.75 5.37
C ASP A 93 1.32 -16.84 4.91
N GLY A 94 1.62 -15.85 4.04
CA GLY A 94 0.62 -15.07 3.33
C GLY A 94 0.21 -13.76 4.00
N ALA A 95 0.77 -13.39 5.18
CA ALA A 95 0.51 -12.07 5.76
C ALA A 95 1.15 -10.97 4.90
N THR A 96 0.41 -9.90 4.64
CA THR A 96 0.85 -8.80 3.76
C THR A 96 0.59 -7.44 4.38
N VAL A 97 1.42 -6.47 4.02
CA VAL A 97 1.13 -5.03 4.08
C VAL A 97 1.42 -4.46 2.70
N GLY A 98 0.42 -3.82 2.10
CA GLY A 98 0.46 -3.37 0.71
C GLY A 98 1.60 -2.40 0.43
N VAL A 99 1.81 -1.42 1.31
CA VAL A 99 2.89 -0.44 1.21
C VAL A 99 3.57 -0.25 2.57
N VAL A 100 4.88 -0.25 2.57
CA VAL A 100 5.73 0.14 3.69
C VAL A 100 6.48 1.40 3.29
N VAL A 101 6.21 2.51 3.96
CA VAL A 101 6.95 3.75 3.81
C VAL A 101 8.10 3.73 4.80
N GLU A 102 9.32 3.54 4.29
CA GLU A 102 10.55 3.47 5.09
C GLU A 102 11.24 4.83 5.11
N LEU A 103 11.37 5.41 6.28
CA LEU A 103 12.06 6.69 6.49
C LEU A 103 13.59 6.48 6.51
N VAL A 104 14.34 7.57 6.36
CA VAL A 104 15.82 7.56 6.34
C VAL A 104 16.41 7.00 7.64
N ASP A 105 15.75 7.24 8.77
CA ASP A 105 16.15 6.75 10.09
C ASP A 105 15.75 5.29 10.38
N GLY A 106 15.14 4.62 9.40
CA GLY A 106 14.70 3.23 9.50
C GLY A 106 13.33 3.04 10.14
N ARG A 107 12.66 4.11 10.60
CA ARG A 107 11.26 4.03 11.04
C ARG A 107 10.33 3.81 9.86
N VAL A 108 9.20 3.19 10.12
CA VAL A 108 8.26 2.81 9.05
C VAL A 108 6.83 3.24 9.36
N VAL A 109 6.13 3.62 8.30
CA VAL A 109 4.66 3.70 8.26
C VAL A 109 4.14 2.53 7.44
N LEU A 110 3.22 1.78 8.01
CA LEU A 110 2.57 0.65 7.36
C LEU A 110 1.24 1.10 6.76
N ILE A 111 1.03 0.87 5.47
CA ILE A 111 -0.19 1.27 4.77
C ILE A 111 -0.83 0.06 4.11
N ASP A 112 -2.09 -0.15 4.36
CA ASP A 112 -2.92 -1.11 3.63
C ASP A 112 -4.15 -0.42 3.05
N VAL A 113 -4.78 -1.05 2.06
CA VAL A 113 -5.92 -0.49 1.33
C VAL A 113 -7.07 -1.47 1.36
N THR A 114 -8.26 -0.98 1.65
CA THR A 114 -9.48 -1.79 1.63
C THR A 114 -10.60 -1.10 0.86
N THR A 115 -11.44 -1.90 0.21
CA THR A 115 -12.68 -1.44 -0.40
C THR A 115 -13.84 -1.39 0.60
N ASN A 116 -13.62 -1.84 1.84
CA ASN A 116 -14.60 -1.71 2.90
C ASN A 116 -14.77 -0.24 3.29
N THR A 117 -16.00 0.23 3.33
CA THR A 117 -16.33 1.62 3.73
C THR A 117 -16.30 1.81 5.24
N GLN A 118 -16.33 0.71 6.02
CA GLN A 118 -16.33 0.71 7.48
C GLN A 118 -15.34 -0.35 8.01
N PRO A 119 -14.03 -0.18 7.78
CA PRO A 119 -13.04 -1.10 8.32
C PRO A 119 -13.02 -1.02 9.85
N THR A 120 -12.53 -2.11 10.48
CA THR A 120 -12.50 -2.27 11.93
C THR A 120 -11.07 -2.39 12.45
N ILE A 121 -10.91 -2.50 13.76
CA ILE A 121 -9.59 -2.73 14.38
C ILE A 121 -8.97 -4.06 13.95
N GLU A 122 -9.77 -5.03 13.55
CA GLU A 122 -9.29 -6.35 13.12
C GLU A 122 -8.50 -6.27 11.81
N ASP A 123 -8.78 -5.28 10.96
CA ASP A 123 -8.05 -5.04 9.72
C ASP A 123 -6.56 -4.71 9.97
N PHE A 124 -6.19 -4.27 11.20
CA PHE A 124 -4.80 -4.01 11.59
C PHE A 124 -4.02 -5.25 12.04
N ALA A 125 -4.59 -6.44 12.02
CA ALA A 125 -3.98 -7.65 12.62
C ALA A 125 -2.54 -7.92 12.15
N THR A 126 -2.23 -7.73 10.86
CA THR A 126 -0.87 -7.89 10.35
C THR A 126 0.08 -6.79 10.84
N MET A 127 -0.39 -5.55 10.88
CA MET A 127 0.39 -4.41 11.37
C MET A 127 0.67 -4.52 12.87
N GLU A 128 -0.29 -5.03 13.65
CA GLU A 128 -0.12 -5.33 15.09
C GLU A 128 1.00 -6.34 15.32
N ARG A 129 1.02 -7.44 14.56
CA ARG A 129 2.09 -8.44 14.65
C ARG A 129 3.45 -7.84 14.33
N LEU A 130 3.51 -6.97 13.32
CA LEU A 130 4.75 -6.27 12.97
C LEU A 130 5.19 -5.33 14.08
N ARG A 131 4.27 -4.55 14.65
CA ARG A 131 4.61 -3.65 15.76
C ARG A 131 5.06 -4.39 17.01
N GLN A 132 4.50 -5.57 17.32
CA GLN A 132 4.97 -6.41 18.43
C GLN A 132 6.44 -6.84 18.26
N VAL A 133 6.88 -7.08 17.02
CA VAL A 133 8.27 -7.50 16.73
C VAL A 133 9.22 -6.32 16.61
N LEU A 134 8.75 -5.20 16.06
CA LEU A 134 9.58 -4.05 15.65
C LEU A 134 9.54 -2.90 16.67
N GLY A 135 8.57 -2.92 17.59
CA GLY A 135 8.40 -1.87 18.58
C GLY A 135 8.18 -0.49 17.95
N ASP A 136 8.91 0.49 18.46
CA ASP A 136 8.79 1.90 18.05
C ASP A 136 9.33 2.20 16.65
N GLN A 137 9.92 1.21 15.96
CA GLN A 137 10.27 1.35 14.55
C GLN A 137 9.01 1.54 13.69
N VAL A 138 7.87 0.95 14.07
CA VAL A 138 6.58 1.19 13.44
C VAL A 138 5.93 2.42 14.08
N ILE A 139 6.01 3.57 13.42
CA ILE A 139 5.47 4.83 13.95
C ILE A 139 3.99 5.01 13.65
N ALA A 140 3.48 4.43 12.57
CA ALA A 140 2.06 4.45 12.25
C ALA A 140 1.65 3.24 11.43
N GLY A 141 0.41 2.80 11.63
CA GLY A 141 -0.34 1.90 10.78
C GLY A 141 -1.56 2.62 10.21
N VAL A 142 -1.70 2.65 8.92
CA VAL A 142 -2.76 3.35 8.21
C VAL A 142 -3.52 2.37 7.34
N ILE A 143 -4.83 2.36 7.47
CA ILE A 143 -5.73 1.68 6.52
C ILE A 143 -6.47 2.75 5.74
N LEU A 144 -6.21 2.79 4.44
CA LEU A 144 -6.92 3.65 3.50
C LEU A 144 -8.17 2.92 3.01
N HIS A 145 -9.32 3.59 3.07
CA HIS A 145 -10.60 2.98 2.75
C HIS A 145 -11.47 3.90 1.87
N THR A 146 -12.52 3.33 1.29
CA THR A 146 -13.44 4.06 0.39
C THR A 146 -14.58 4.79 1.12
N GLY A 147 -14.63 4.70 2.45
CA GLY A 147 -15.58 5.46 3.28
C GLY A 147 -15.17 6.92 3.44
N MET A 148 -16.00 7.70 4.15
CA MET A 148 -15.84 9.16 4.29
C MET A 148 -15.28 9.61 5.63
N HIS A 149 -15.18 8.73 6.63
CA HIS A 149 -14.88 9.12 8.01
C HIS A 149 -13.51 8.63 8.45
N SER A 150 -12.69 9.55 8.94
CA SER A 150 -11.44 9.21 9.61
C SER A 150 -11.70 8.71 11.03
N ARG A 151 -10.92 7.73 11.47
CA ARG A 151 -10.96 7.20 12.83
C ARG A 151 -9.55 6.88 13.30
N ARG A 152 -9.26 7.18 14.56
CA ARG A 152 -8.05 6.74 15.26
C ARG A 152 -8.46 5.69 16.29
N TYR A 153 -7.83 4.52 16.25
CA TYR A 153 -8.08 3.47 17.24
C TYR A 153 -7.08 3.52 18.39
N ARG A 154 -5.81 3.61 18.06
CA ARG A 154 -4.71 3.72 19.03
C ARG A 154 -3.79 4.87 18.62
N ASP A 155 -2.79 5.16 19.44
CA ASP A 155 -1.86 6.26 19.17
C ASP A 155 -1.12 6.17 17.83
N TRP A 156 -1.08 4.99 17.25
CA TRP A 156 -0.39 4.71 15.99
C TRP A 156 -1.27 4.13 14.88
N GLN A 157 -2.59 3.90 15.11
CA GLN A 157 -3.51 3.25 14.18
C GLN A 157 -4.55 4.23 13.65
N TYR A 158 -4.57 4.41 12.34
CA TYR A 158 -5.42 5.37 11.66
C TYR A 158 -6.22 4.70 10.56
N LEU A 159 -7.54 4.88 10.58
CA LEU A 159 -8.41 4.64 9.44
C LEU A 159 -8.64 5.98 8.75
N LEU A 160 -8.28 6.06 7.48
CA LEU A 160 -8.39 7.30 6.73
C LEU A 160 -9.09 7.05 5.38
N PRO A 161 -10.00 7.95 4.96
CA PRO A 161 -10.47 7.95 3.59
C PRO A 161 -9.30 8.05 2.61
N ILE A 162 -9.39 7.34 1.49
CA ILE A 162 -8.36 7.42 0.44
C ILE A 162 -8.18 8.85 -0.09
N THR A 163 -9.21 9.69 0.02
CA THR A 163 -9.19 11.11 -0.38
C THR A 163 -8.18 11.94 0.41
N THR A 164 -7.79 11.51 1.61
CA THR A 164 -6.76 12.20 2.43
C THR A 164 -5.39 12.28 1.76
N LEU A 165 -5.14 11.47 0.72
CA LEU A 165 -3.88 11.53 -0.04
C LEU A 165 -3.70 12.83 -0.83
N TRP A 166 -4.78 13.58 -1.09
CA TRP A 166 -4.74 14.84 -1.85
C TRP A 166 -5.56 15.98 -1.22
N GLU A 167 -6.28 15.72 -0.13
CA GLU A 167 -6.94 16.76 0.63
C GLU A 167 -5.92 17.42 1.58
N HIS A 168 -5.54 18.64 1.24
CA HIS A 168 -4.76 19.50 2.15
C HIS A 168 -5.74 20.15 3.13
N ARG A 169 -5.63 19.81 4.40
CA ARG A 169 -6.26 20.55 5.49
C ARG A 169 -5.25 21.44 6.19
#